data_fa2b8de136ae81294f546122949451ed
#
_entry.id   fa2b8de136ae81294f546122949451ed
#
_cell.length_a   1.000
_cell.length_b   1.000
_cell.length_c   1.000
_cell.angle_alpha   90.00
_cell.angle_beta   90.00
_cell.angle_gamma   90.00
#
_symmetry.space_group_name_H-M   'P 1'
#
loop_
_entity.id
_entity.type
_entity.pdbx_description
1 polymer ?
#
loop_
_entity_poly.entity_id
_entity_poly.type
_entity_poly.pdbx_seq_one_letter_code
_entity_poly.pdbx_strand_id
1 'polypeptide(L)'
;ELPIPEVPTEKNMHQIRAAEKLIRRKRREYEMQNRQFPEMEEDDRLKEYLDRCAFINKDGETCEFTTLQKHDLNLVLQKRHALLNWQQGSGKTAAVYHRAKYLLKFRKVRNVIILAPAIATNMTWIPFLSINREQFRVARKNADLETVPEGVFLVLSTSMLGKLKRGMARFVKRSSRKLCLVFDESDEITNPSSQRTRHILGLFRRLKYKILDTGTTTRNNIAELYSQFELLYNNSINMVCWSSRVYHENRDKEIEEDNNPHYGEPFPAFRGHVLFRACHCPGKSTVFGIEKQNQDVYNKEELAGLIGKTVITRKFRDFAGEKYKIR
;
A
#
# COMPACT_ATOMS: atom_id res chain seq x y z
N GLU A 1 37.71 -24.28 -19.27
CA GLU A 1 38.24 -22.91 -19.33
C GLU A 1 37.04 -21.96 -19.39
N LEU A 2 36.89 -21.08 -18.41
CA LEU A 2 35.89 -20.02 -18.47
C LEU A 2 36.37 -18.96 -19.46
N PRO A 3 35.54 -18.44 -20.36
CA PRO A 3 35.94 -17.43 -21.32
C PRO A 3 36.44 -16.19 -20.57
N ILE A 4 37.63 -15.73 -20.96
CA ILE A 4 38.18 -14.47 -20.46
C ILE A 4 37.21 -13.36 -20.84
N PRO A 5 36.75 -12.54 -19.88
CA PRO A 5 35.84 -11.47 -20.20
C PRO A 5 36.45 -10.50 -21.20
N GLU A 6 35.80 -10.31 -22.34
CA GLU A 6 36.26 -9.35 -23.34
C GLU A 6 36.34 -7.95 -22.73
N VAL A 7 37.38 -7.21 -23.07
CA VAL A 7 37.52 -5.81 -22.67
C VAL A 7 36.32 -5.01 -23.19
N PRO A 8 35.59 -4.28 -22.35
CA PRO A 8 34.37 -3.58 -22.77
C PRO A 8 34.67 -2.57 -23.88
N THR A 9 33.96 -2.71 -25.00
CA THR A 9 33.98 -1.68 -26.05
C THR A 9 33.23 -0.42 -25.57
N GLU A 10 33.39 0.74 -26.23
CA GLU A 10 32.70 1.97 -25.88
C GLU A 10 31.17 1.78 -25.81
N LYS A 11 30.60 1.01 -26.73
CA LYS A 11 29.17 0.66 -26.75
C LYS A 11 28.77 -0.16 -25.51
N ASN A 12 29.59 -1.11 -25.13
CA ASN A 12 29.37 -1.92 -23.95
C ASN A 12 29.52 -1.08 -22.66
N MET A 13 30.46 -0.15 -22.62
CA MET A 13 30.64 0.78 -21.51
C MET A 13 29.41 1.69 -21.30
N HIS A 14 28.78 2.15 -22.38
CA HIS A 14 27.53 2.92 -22.26
C HIS A 14 26.40 2.08 -21.66
N GLN A 15 26.25 0.83 -22.07
CA GLN A 15 25.28 -0.12 -21.52
C GLN A 15 25.57 -0.44 -20.06
N ILE A 16 26.83 -0.67 -19.70
CA ILE A 16 27.25 -0.90 -18.31
C ILE A 16 26.90 0.29 -17.42
N ARG A 17 27.27 1.51 -17.82
CA ARG A 17 26.92 2.74 -17.07
C ARG A 17 25.41 2.93 -16.90
N ALA A 18 24.63 2.63 -17.95
CA ALA A 18 23.17 2.67 -17.88
C ALA A 18 22.61 1.63 -16.89
N ALA A 19 23.15 0.41 -16.91
CA ALA A 19 22.77 -0.66 -15.99
C ALA A 19 23.15 -0.30 -14.54
N GLU A 20 24.36 0.20 -14.29
CA GLU A 20 24.78 0.66 -12.96
C GLU A 20 23.87 1.78 -12.42
N LYS A 21 23.55 2.77 -13.25
CA LYS A 21 22.62 3.84 -12.88
C LYS A 21 21.25 3.29 -12.50
N LEU A 22 20.76 2.29 -13.26
CA LEU A 22 19.50 1.63 -12.97
C LEU A 22 19.57 0.84 -11.65
N ILE A 23 20.66 0.11 -11.41
CA ILE A 23 20.87 -0.67 -10.18
C ILE A 23 20.92 0.27 -8.97
N ARG A 24 21.74 1.34 -9.02
CA ARG A 24 21.85 2.33 -7.95
C ARG A 24 20.46 2.97 -7.64
N ARG A 25 19.71 3.31 -8.68
CA ARG A 25 18.34 3.85 -8.50
C ARG A 25 17.41 2.83 -7.82
N LYS A 26 17.45 1.57 -8.27
CA LYS A 26 16.62 0.51 -7.70
C LYS A 26 16.98 0.20 -6.25
N ARG A 27 18.27 0.17 -5.95
CA ARG A 27 18.77 -0.02 -4.59
C ARG A 27 18.30 1.10 -3.67
N ARG A 28 18.47 2.36 -4.08
CA ARG A 28 17.99 3.52 -3.31
C ARG A 28 16.47 3.49 -3.10
N GLU A 29 15.69 3.13 -4.12
CA GLU A 29 14.24 3.00 -4.01
C GLU A 29 13.85 1.87 -3.03
N TYR A 30 14.60 0.78 -2.99
CA TYR A 30 14.40 -0.32 -2.05
C TYR A 30 14.76 0.07 -0.62
N GLU A 31 15.92 0.68 -0.43
CA GLU A 31 16.38 1.18 0.87
C GLU A 31 15.38 2.16 1.46
N MET A 32 14.93 3.14 0.67
CA MET A 32 13.93 4.10 1.08
C MET A 32 12.60 3.44 1.48
N GLN A 33 12.15 2.44 0.71
CA GLN A 33 10.90 1.72 1.02
C GLN A 33 10.99 0.96 2.34
N ASN A 34 12.18 0.48 2.73
CA ASN A 34 12.39 -0.29 3.95
C ASN A 34 12.76 0.56 5.19
N ARG A 35 13.04 1.85 5.03
CA ARG A 35 13.25 2.73 6.20
C ARG A 35 12.00 2.81 7.05
N GLN A 36 12.18 2.83 8.37
CA GLN A 36 11.11 3.12 9.32
C GLN A 36 10.67 4.57 9.18
N PHE A 37 9.37 4.85 9.24
CA PHE A 37 8.89 6.24 9.17
C PHE A 37 9.48 7.15 10.26
N PRO A 38 9.61 6.70 11.53
CA PRO A 38 10.23 7.52 12.58
C PRO A 38 11.71 7.86 12.34
N GLU A 39 12.41 7.11 11.49
CA GLU A 39 13.82 7.31 11.16
C GLU A 39 14.03 8.14 9.88
N MET A 40 12.92 8.54 9.23
CA MET A 40 12.98 9.29 7.98
C MET A 40 12.99 10.79 8.25
N GLU A 41 13.79 11.48 7.47
CA GLU A 41 13.83 12.93 7.43
C GLU A 41 13.00 13.48 6.28
N GLU A 42 12.53 14.70 6.42
CA GLU A 42 11.84 15.42 5.36
C GLU A 42 12.80 15.74 4.20
N ASP A 43 12.29 15.62 2.99
CA ASP A 43 12.97 16.10 1.78
C ASP A 43 12.53 17.54 1.51
N ASP A 44 13.49 18.47 1.45
CA ASP A 44 13.22 19.90 1.29
C ASP A 44 12.48 20.23 0.00
N ARG A 45 12.76 19.51 -1.09
CA ARG A 45 12.07 19.74 -2.37
C ARG A 45 10.59 19.32 -2.28
N LEU A 46 10.31 18.27 -1.52
CA LEU A 46 8.94 17.84 -1.26
C LEU A 46 8.23 18.82 -0.31
N LYS A 47 8.95 19.41 0.65
CA LYS A 47 8.43 20.44 1.53
C LYS A 47 7.97 21.67 0.72
N GLU A 48 8.83 22.21 -0.15
CA GLU A 48 8.45 23.29 -1.06
C GLU A 48 7.24 22.96 -1.94
N TYR A 49 7.13 21.71 -2.39
CA TYR A 49 5.97 21.27 -3.16
C TYR A 49 4.71 21.28 -2.31
N LEU A 50 4.77 20.74 -1.09
CA LEU A 50 3.63 20.61 -0.17
C LEU A 50 3.16 21.96 0.35
N ASP A 51 4.05 22.92 0.52
CA ASP A 51 3.70 24.28 0.93
C ASP A 51 2.86 25.04 -0.11
N ARG A 52 2.92 24.60 -1.36
CA ARG A 52 2.08 25.13 -2.46
C ARG A 52 0.83 24.30 -2.71
N CYS A 53 0.61 23.24 -1.94
CA CYS A 53 -0.55 22.37 -2.11
C CYS A 53 -1.75 22.93 -1.35
N ALA A 54 -2.83 23.16 -2.07
CA ALA A 54 -4.13 23.47 -1.51
C ALA A 54 -5.21 22.64 -2.20
N PHE A 55 -6.34 22.47 -1.55
CA PHE A 55 -7.51 21.76 -2.08
C PHE A 55 -8.78 22.49 -1.67
N ILE A 56 -9.84 22.27 -2.42
CA ILE A 56 -11.16 22.83 -2.10
C ILE A 56 -11.95 21.74 -1.34
N ASN A 57 -12.46 22.11 -0.16
CA ASN A 57 -13.30 21.25 0.66
C ASN A 57 -14.72 21.16 0.12
N LYS A 58 -15.56 20.35 0.76
CA LYS A 58 -16.99 20.17 0.37
C LYS A 58 -17.82 21.47 0.46
N ASP A 59 -17.39 22.43 1.26
CA ASP A 59 -18.08 23.70 1.49
C ASP A 59 -17.59 24.79 0.52
N GLY A 60 -16.67 24.43 -0.41
CA GLY A 60 -16.13 25.34 -1.42
C GLY A 60 -14.96 26.21 -0.92
N GLU A 61 -14.47 25.97 0.28
CA GLU A 61 -13.36 26.71 0.88
C GLU A 61 -12.01 26.14 0.46
N THR A 62 -11.04 27.02 0.22
CA THR A 62 -9.65 26.60 -0.01
C THR A 62 -9.00 26.24 1.31
N CYS A 63 -8.55 25.00 1.41
CA CYS A 63 -7.88 24.44 2.58
C CYS A 63 -6.42 24.13 2.28
N GLU A 64 -5.58 24.32 3.27
CA GLU A 64 -4.19 23.88 3.28
C GLU A 64 -3.98 22.73 4.27
N PHE A 65 -2.90 22.00 4.09
CA PHE A 65 -2.50 20.98 5.05
C PHE A 65 -1.90 21.60 6.31
N THR A 66 -2.18 21.00 7.45
CA THR A 66 -1.49 21.32 8.71
C THR A 66 0.00 20.90 8.61
N THR A 67 0.83 21.44 9.49
CA THR A 67 2.27 21.09 9.54
C THR A 67 2.48 19.59 9.66
N LEU A 68 1.72 18.91 10.52
CA LEU A 68 1.84 17.46 10.71
C LEU A 68 1.36 16.66 9.49
N GLN A 69 0.30 17.12 8.79
CA GLN A 69 -0.13 16.50 7.54
C GLN A 69 0.93 16.66 6.44
N LYS A 70 1.55 17.84 6.33
CA LYS A 70 2.65 18.10 5.40
C LYS A 70 3.85 17.20 5.70
N HIS A 71 4.21 17.06 6.97
CA HIS A 71 5.26 16.16 7.43
C HIS A 71 4.99 14.72 6.99
N ASP A 72 3.85 14.15 7.36
CA ASP A 72 3.49 12.78 6.99
C ASP A 72 3.45 12.57 5.48
N LEU A 73 2.91 13.54 4.73
CA LEU A 73 2.89 13.49 3.26
C LEU A 73 4.30 13.55 2.66
N ASN A 74 5.21 14.32 3.22
CA ASN A 74 6.61 14.37 2.79
C ASN A 74 7.24 12.96 2.87
N LEU A 75 7.08 12.30 4.01
CA LEU A 75 7.59 10.94 4.20
C LEU A 75 6.95 9.93 3.23
N VAL A 76 5.63 10.00 3.05
CA VAL A 76 4.87 9.11 2.14
C VAL A 76 5.25 9.33 0.68
N LEU A 77 5.55 10.56 0.26
CA LEU A 77 5.97 10.87 -1.11
C LEU A 77 7.34 10.29 -1.47
N GLN A 78 8.19 10.05 -0.49
CA GLN A 78 9.48 9.40 -0.67
C GLN A 78 9.34 7.89 -0.92
N LYS A 79 8.21 7.28 -0.53
CA LYS A 79 7.96 5.84 -0.66
C LYS A 79 7.05 5.48 -1.84
N ARG A 80 7.16 4.25 -2.29
CA ARG A 80 6.26 3.69 -3.32
C ARG A 80 4.93 3.24 -2.73
N HIS A 81 4.98 2.71 -1.51
CA HIS A 81 3.85 2.10 -0.81
C HIS A 81 3.76 2.68 0.59
N ALA A 82 2.55 2.99 1.01
CA ALA A 82 2.25 3.40 2.38
C ALA A 82 0.78 3.10 2.72
N LEU A 83 0.50 3.03 4.00
CA LEU A 83 -0.84 2.97 4.55
C LEU A 83 -1.01 4.11 5.56
N LEU A 84 -2.00 4.97 5.34
CA LEU A 84 -2.39 6.01 6.26
C LEU A 84 -3.52 5.49 7.16
N ASN A 85 -3.18 5.21 8.40
CA ASN A 85 -4.15 4.88 9.44
C ASN A 85 -4.49 6.15 10.22
N TRP A 86 -5.15 7.07 9.53
CA TRP A 86 -5.56 8.33 10.13
C TRP A 86 -7.04 8.25 10.54
N GLN A 87 -7.35 8.70 11.74
CA GLN A 87 -8.72 8.71 12.24
C GLN A 87 -9.65 9.47 11.29
N GLN A 88 -10.93 9.14 11.30
CA GLN A 88 -11.94 9.82 10.49
C GLN A 88 -11.94 11.34 10.75
N GLY A 89 -12.15 12.13 9.71
CA GLY A 89 -12.11 13.59 9.80
C GLY A 89 -10.72 14.23 9.69
N SER A 90 -9.64 13.45 9.68
CA SER A 90 -8.25 13.95 9.64
C SER A 90 -7.72 14.32 8.25
N GLY A 91 -8.58 14.38 7.23
CA GLY A 91 -8.20 14.82 5.88
C GLY A 91 -7.53 13.77 5.01
N LYS A 92 -7.73 12.46 5.29
CA LYS A 92 -7.16 11.34 4.51
C LYS A 92 -7.36 11.48 3.01
N THR A 93 -8.59 11.75 2.58
CA THR A 93 -8.95 11.89 1.14
C THR A 93 -8.07 12.91 0.44
N ALA A 94 -7.89 14.11 1.03
CA ALA A 94 -7.03 15.14 0.48
C ALA A 94 -5.56 14.70 0.47
N ALA A 95 -5.08 14.01 1.51
CA ALA A 95 -3.71 13.53 1.60
C ALA A 95 -3.38 12.51 0.51
N VAL A 96 -4.19 11.46 0.36
CA VAL A 96 -3.95 10.42 -0.67
C VAL A 96 -4.15 10.95 -2.08
N TYR A 97 -5.09 11.89 -2.27
CA TYR A 97 -5.26 12.61 -3.52
C TYR A 97 -4.00 13.39 -3.91
N HIS A 98 -3.45 14.21 -3.02
CA HIS A 98 -2.25 14.99 -3.32
C HIS A 98 -1.02 14.11 -3.61
N ARG A 99 -0.89 12.99 -2.91
CA ARG A 99 0.12 12.00 -3.26
C ARG A 99 -0.07 11.47 -4.68
N ALA A 100 -1.29 11.13 -5.05
CA ALA A 100 -1.59 10.63 -6.39
C ALA A 100 -1.38 11.71 -7.46
N LYS A 101 -1.82 12.95 -7.19
CA LYS A 101 -1.61 14.12 -8.06
C LYS A 101 -0.12 14.40 -8.29
N TYR A 102 0.71 14.30 -7.24
CA TYR A 102 2.17 14.40 -7.37
C TYR A 102 2.72 13.38 -8.36
N LEU A 103 2.30 12.12 -8.26
CA LEU A 103 2.77 11.06 -9.16
C LEU A 103 2.35 11.29 -10.62
N LEU A 104 1.16 11.84 -10.87
CA LEU A 104 0.69 12.24 -12.20
C LEU A 104 1.50 13.45 -12.72
N LYS A 105 1.62 14.52 -11.93
CA LYS A 105 2.33 15.76 -12.29
C LYS A 105 3.77 15.48 -12.72
N PHE A 106 4.47 14.63 -12.01
CA PHE A 106 5.85 14.25 -12.30
C PHE A 106 5.97 13.02 -13.23
N ARG A 107 4.89 12.65 -13.91
CA ARG A 107 4.82 11.56 -14.90
C ARG A 107 5.40 10.23 -14.40
N LYS A 108 5.35 9.99 -13.09
CA LYS A 108 5.73 8.70 -12.49
C LYS A 108 4.72 7.60 -12.80
N VAL A 109 3.47 8.00 -13.01
CA VAL A 109 2.36 7.14 -13.43
C VAL A 109 1.60 7.79 -14.58
N ARG A 110 0.84 6.98 -15.33
CA ARG A 110 -0.04 7.45 -16.41
C ARG A 110 -1.43 7.82 -15.90
N ASN A 111 -1.96 7.00 -15.01
CA ASN A 111 -3.28 7.19 -14.41
C ASN A 111 -3.25 6.80 -12.93
N VAL A 112 -4.25 7.29 -12.21
CA VAL A 112 -4.54 6.90 -10.83
C VAL A 112 -5.83 6.09 -10.83
N ILE A 113 -5.84 4.97 -10.12
CA ILE A 113 -7.04 4.19 -9.82
C ILE A 113 -7.43 4.52 -8.40
N ILE A 114 -8.64 5.07 -8.20
CA ILE A 114 -9.25 5.25 -6.89
C ILE A 114 -10.26 4.12 -6.70
N LEU A 115 -9.98 3.27 -5.74
CA LEU A 115 -10.84 2.18 -5.31
C LEU A 115 -11.38 2.51 -3.93
N ALA A 116 -12.69 2.55 -3.78
CA ALA A 116 -13.36 2.94 -2.54
C ALA A 116 -14.69 2.20 -2.35
N PRO A 117 -15.27 2.15 -1.15
CA PRO A 117 -16.65 1.71 -0.96
C PRO A 117 -17.62 2.53 -1.83
N ALA A 118 -18.75 1.92 -2.21
CA ALA A 118 -19.72 2.60 -3.10
C ALA A 118 -20.22 3.95 -2.53
N ILE A 119 -20.40 4.03 -1.22
CA ILE A 119 -20.81 5.26 -0.53
C ILE A 119 -19.70 6.31 -0.67
N ALA A 120 -18.45 5.98 -0.31
CA ALA A 120 -17.32 6.89 -0.41
C ALA A 120 -17.04 7.31 -1.85
N THR A 121 -17.21 6.39 -2.83
CA THR A 121 -17.11 6.71 -4.25
C THR A 121 -18.05 7.84 -4.65
N ASN A 122 -19.33 7.74 -4.27
CA ASN A 122 -20.38 8.68 -4.72
C ASN A 122 -20.46 9.94 -3.86
N MET A 123 -20.26 9.82 -2.55
CA MET A 123 -20.47 10.93 -1.61
C MET A 123 -19.19 11.70 -1.27
N THR A 124 -18.02 11.11 -1.53
CA THR A 124 -16.74 11.73 -1.20
C THR A 124 -15.90 11.96 -2.46
N TRP A 125 -15.50 10.89 -3.16
CA TRP A 125 -14.50 10.99 -4.23
C TRP A 125 -14.98 11.75 -5.47
N ILE A 126 -16.17 11.43 -5.98
CA ILE A 126 -16.71 12.10 -7.17
C ILE A 126 -16.93 13.61 -6.90
N PRO A 127 -17.59 14.02 -5.81
CA PRO A 127 -17.74 15.44 -5.48
C PRO A 127 -16.39 16.14 -5.25
N PHE A 128 -15.45 15.48 -4.52
CA PHE A 128 -14.14 16.05 -4.24
C PHE A 128 -13.34 16.32 -5.52
N LEU A 129 -13.27 15.35 -6.45
CA LEU A 129 -12.57 15.53 -7.71
C LEU A 129 -13.25 16.60 -8.59
N SER A 130 -14.59 16.65 -8.59
CA SER A 130 -15.34 17.64 -9.36
C SER A 130 -15.07 19.06 -8.85
N ILE A 131 -15.12 19.26 -7.53
CA ILE A 131 -14.92 20.59 -6.91
C ILE A 131 -13.47 21.08 -7.11
N ASN A 132 -12.52 20.14 -7.08
CA ASN A 132 -11.09 20.41 -7.34
C ASN A 132 -10.75 20.44 -8.83
N ARG A 133 -11.75 20.39 -9.72
CA ARG A 133 -11.62 20.49 -11.19
C ARG A 133 -10.66 19.49 -11.80
N GLU A 134 -10.62 18.28 -11.23
CA GLU A 134 -9.79 17.20 -11.75
C GLU A 134 -10.45 16.46 -12.91
N GLN A 135 -9.63 15.97 -13.83
CA GLN A 135 -10.11 15.06 -14.87
C GLN A 135 -10.27 13.67 -14.30
N PHE A 136 -11.48 13.17 -14.28
CA PHE A 136 -11.75 11.82 -13.79
C PHE A 136 -12.80 11.08 -14.63
N ARG A 137 -12.78 9.76 -14.50
CA ARG A 137 -13.78 8.88 -15.12
C ARG A 137 -14.28 7.88 -14.08
N VAL A 138 -15.56 7.68 -14.02
CA VAL A 138 -16.17 6.66 -13.18
C VAL A 138 -16.38 5.39 -14.00
N ALA A 139 -15.77 4.27 -13.59
CA ALA A 139 -15.93 3.00 -14.27
C ALA A 139 -17.15 2.25 -13.71
N ARG A 140 -18.17 2.07 -14.53
CA ARG A 140 -19.42 1.33 -14.22
C ARG A 140 -19.59 0.09 -15.10
N LYS A 141 -18.99 0.07 -16.29
CA LYS A 141 -19.03 -1.01 -17.25
C LYS A 141 -17.64 -1.21 -17.90
N ASN A 142 -17.39 -2.39 -18.48
CA ASN A 142 -16.08 -2.69 -19.07
C ASN A 142 -15.71 -1.73 -20.22
N ALA A 143 -16.68 -1.20 -20.94
CA ALA A 143 -16.44 -0.22 -22.01
C ALA A 143 -15.82 1.08 -21.48
N ASP A 144 -16.13 1.49 -20.24
CA ASP A 144 -15.55 2.70 -19.63
C ASP A 144 -14.01 2.60 -19.46
N LEU A 145 -13.49 1.37 -19.48
CA LEU A 145 -12.08 1.05 -19.30
C LEU A 145 -11.31 0.93 -20.62
N GLU A 146 -11.99 0.93 -21.76
CA GLU A 146 -11.35 0.70 -23.06
C GLU A 146 -10.58 1.92 -23.55
N THR A 147 -11.11 3.11 -23.33
CA THR A 147 -10.55 4.38 -23.82
C THR A 147 -10.31 5.38 -22.68
N VAL A 148 -9.56 4.97 -21.66
CA VAL A 148 -9.18 5.88 -20.57
C VAL A 148 -7.99 6.73 -21.01
N PRO A 149 -8.11 8.07 -21.11
CA PRO A 149 -6.99 8.95 -21.42
C PRO A 149 -5.89 8.89 -20.36
N GLU A 150 -4.68 9.31 -20.71
CA GLU A 150 -3.61 9.50 -19.71
C GLU A 150 -3.89 10.75 -18.85
N GLY A 151 -3.39 10.76 -17.63
CA GLY A 151 -3.54 11.88 -16.69
C GLY A 151 -4.84 11.90 -15.89
N VAL A 152 -5.68 10.88 -16.04
CA VAL A 152 -7.04 10.84 -15.46
C VAL A 152 -7.08 10.03 -14.17
N PHE A 153 -7.92 10.45 -13.24
CA PHE A 153 -8.32 9.65 -12.09
C PHE A 153 -9.47 8.70 -12.50
N LEU A 154 -9.22 7.41 -12.41
CA LEU A 154 -10.22 6.38 -12.68
C LEU A 154 -10.85 5.95 -11.35
N VAL A 155 -12.10 6.30 -11.15
CA VAL A 155 -12.85 6.02 -9.91
C VAL A 155 -13.74 4.81 -10.08
N LEU A 156 -13.67 3.86 -9.17
CA LEU A 156 -14.56 2.69 -9.14
C LEU A 156 -14.82 2.21 -7.72
N SER A 157 -15.99 1.65 -7.50
CA SER A 157 -16.31 1.06 -6.21
C SER A 157 -15.82 -0.39 -6.10
N THR A 158 -15.45 -0.78 -4.89
CA THR A 158 -15.04 -2.14 -4.55
C THR A 158 -16.10 -3.18 -4.92
N SER A 159 -17.39 -2.84 -4.77
CA SER A 159 -18.52 -3.69 -5.12
C SER A 159 -18.65 -3.97 -6.64
N MET A 160 -18.19 -3.03 -7.48
CA MET A 160 -18.23 -3.18 -8.93
C MET A 160 -17.06 -3.98 -9.51
N LEU A 161 -15.99 -4.17 -8.73
CA LEU A 161 -14.76 -4.75 -9.22
C LEU A 161 -14.93 -6.16 -9.80
N GLY A 162 -15.81 -6.97 -9.21
CA GLY A 162 -16.13 -8.31 -9.75
C GLY A 162 -16.65 -8.26 -11.18
N LYS A 163 -17.57 -7.34 -11.47
CA LYS A 163 -18.14 -7.13 -12.82
C LYS A 163 -17.11 -6.53 -13.78
N LEU A 164 -16.21 -5.69 -13.29
CA LEU A 164 -15.20 -4.99 -14.08
C LEU A 164 -13.88 -5.74 -14.22
N LYS A 165 -13.74 -6.92 -13.60
CA LYS A 165 -12.47 -7.66 -13.49
C LYS A 165 -11.76 -7.86 -14.82
N ARG A 166 -12.47 -8.26 -15.87
CA ARG A 166 -11.87 -8.50 -17.21
C ARG A 166 -11.38 -7.21 -17.86
N GLY A 167 -12.20 -6.14 -17.84
CA GLY A 167 -11.83 -4.83 -18.36
C GLY A 167 -10.66 -4.22 -17.59
N MET A 168 -10.71 -4.31 -16.27
CA MET A 168 -9.64 -3.80 -15.40
C MET A 168 -8.31 -4.55 -15.63
N ALA A 169 -8.32 -5.87 -15.78
CA ALA A 169 -7.12 -6.64 -16.10
C ALA A 169 -6.50 -6.19 -17.43
N ARG A 170 -7.32 -5.97 -18.47
CA ARG A 170 -6.86 -5.43 -19.76
C ARG A 170 -6.31 -4.01 -19.62
N PHE A 171 -6.99 -3.15 -18.86
CA PHE A 171 -6.54 -1.79 -18.61
C PHE A 171 -5.18 -1.76 -17.89
N VAL A 172 -5.03 -2.52 -16.79
CA VAL A 172 -3.77 -2.62 -16.04
C VAL A 172 -2.62 -3.14 -16.93
N LYS A 173 -2.88 -4.15 -17.75
CA LYS A 173 -1.88 -4.70 -18.70
C LYS A 173 -1.48 -3.66 -19.74
N ARG A 174 -2.44 -3.00 -20.39
CA ARG A 174 -2.21 -1.99 -21.43
C ARG A 174 -1.44 -0.77 -20.89
N SER A 175 -1.71 -0.36 -19.67
CA SER A 175 -1.01 0.74 -19.02
C SER A 175 0.42 0.37 -18.58
N SER A 176 0.91 -0.82 -18.95
CA SER A 176 2.24 -1.34 -18.57
C SER A 176 2.49 -1.22 -17.05
N ARG A 177 1.43 -1.33 -16.26
CA ARG A 177 1.43 -1.14 -14.79
C ARG A 177 1.97 0.23 -14.33
N LYS A 178 2.00 1.23 -15.19
CA LYS A 178 2.33 2.62 -14.85
C LYS A 178 1.11 3.31 -14.23
N LEU A 179 0.61 2.76 -13.15
CA LEU A 179 -0.57 3.18 -12.43
C LEU A 179 -0.25 3.39 -10.96
N CYS A 180 -0.98 4.31 -10.33
CA CYS A 180 -1.06 4.40 -8.88
C CYS A 180 -2.40 3.84 -8.42
N LEU A 181 -2.40 3.02 -7.39
CA LEU A 181 -3.61 2.63 -6.67
C LEU A 181 -3.76 3.53 -5.44
N VAL A 182 -4.89 4.19 -5.32
CA VAL A 182 -5.43 4.75 -4.09
C VAL A 182 -6.54 3.82 -3.65
N PHE A 183 -6.45 3.25 -2.46
CA PHE A 183 -7.47 2.36 -1.93
C PHE A 183 -7.98 2.89 -0.59
N ASP A 184 -9.12 3.53 -0.65
CA ASP A 184 -9.84 4.12 0.47
C ASP A 184 -10.65 3.06 1.22
N GLU A 185 -10.67 3.13 2.53
CA GLU A 185 -11.22 2.14 3.45
C GLU A 185 -10.68 0.73 3.17
N SER A 186 -9.35 0.62 3.16
CA SER A 186 -8.64 -0.61 2.80
C SER A 186 -8.87 -1.78 3.76
N ASP A 187 -9.45 -1.55 4.93
CA ASP A 187 -9.92 -2.59 5.85
C ASP A 187 -11.06 -3.46 5.28
N GLU A 188 -11.65 -3.10 4.12
CA GLU A 188 -12.57 -3.97 3.38
C GLU A 188 -11.93 -5.29 2.91
N ILE A 189 -10.60 -5.41 2.88
CA ILE A 189 -9.89 -6.63 2.45
C ILE A 189 -9.27 -7.43 3.60
N THR A 190 -9.78 -7.32 4.80
CA THR A 190 -9.29 -8.07 5.97
C THR A 190 -9.43 -9.59 5.81
N ASN A 191 -10.45 -10.06 5.10
CA ASN A 191 -10.63 -11.49 4.82
C ASN A 191 -9.94 -11.92 3.51
N PRO A 192 -8.80 -12.65 3.55
CA PRO A 192 -8.04 -13.06 2.38
C PRO A 192 -8.78 -14.07 1.50
N SER A 193 -9.75 -14.78 2.05
CA SER A 193 -10.55 -15.79 1.34
C SER A 193 -11.71 -15.18 0.55
N SER A 194 -12.07 -13.94 0.81
CA SER A 194 -13.18 -13.29 0.12
C SER A 194 -12.90 -13.09 -1.38
N GLN A 195 -13.93 -13.19 -2.20
CA GLN A 195 -13.79 -12.94 -3.65
C GLN A 195 -13.31 -11.51 -3.93
N ARG A 196 -13.75 -10.53 -3.14
CA ARG A 196 -13.32 -9.14 -3.23
C ARG A 196 -11.80 -9.04 -3.05
N THR A 197 -11.28 -9.55 -1.95
CA THR A 197 -9.84 -9.54 -1.65
C THR A 197 -9.03 -10.21 -2.76
N ARG A 198 -9.45 -11.41 -3.20
CA ARG A 198 -8.77 -12.13 -4.28
C ARG A 198 -8.74 -11.32 -5.58
N HIS A 199 -9.83 -10.62 -5.93
CA HIS A 199 -9.86 -9.77 -7.12
C HIS A 199 -8.92 -8.57 -6.99
N ILE A 200 -8.93 -7.88 -5.84
CA ILE A 200 -8.07 -6.72 -5.57
C ILE A 200 -6.60 -7.14 -5.62
N LEU A 201 -6.22 -8.18 -4.90
CA LEU A 201 -4.86 -8.70 -4.91
C LEU A 201 -4.42 -9.14 -6.32
N GLY A 202 -5.28 -9.87 -7.02
CA GLY A 202 -4.98 -10.35 -8.39
C GLY A 202 -4.72 -9.23 -9.38
N LEU A 203 -5.46 -8.12 -9.28
CA LEU A 203 -5.35 -6.99 -10.20
C LEU A 203 -4.22 -6.02 -9.83
N PHE A 204 -4.03 -5.71 -8.54
CA PHE A 204 -3.29 -4.52 -8.15
C PHE A 204 -2.02 -4.76 -7.35
N ARG A 205 -1.80 -5.96 -6.76
CA ARG A 205 -0.61 -6.21 -5.92
C ARG A 205 0.72 -5.97 -6.64
N ARG A 206 0.76 -6.07 -7.97
CA ARG A 206 1.97 -5.86 -8.79
C ARG A 206 2.16 -4.42 -9.26
N LEU A 207 1.28 -3.49 -8.89
CA LEU A 207 1.48 -2.08 -9.21
C LEU A 207 2.64 -1.52 -8.40
N LYS A 208 3.39 -0.60 -9.02
CA LYS A 208 4.57 0.00 -8.39
C LYS A 208 4.21 1.01 -7.30
N TYR A 209 3.17 1.79 -7.50
CA TYR A 209 2.75 2.84 -6.58
C TYR A 209 1.37 2.52 -6.02
N LYS A 210 1.31 2.45 -4.70
CA LYS A 210 0.07 2.16 -3.96
C LYS A 210 0.03 2.99 -2.69
N ILE A 211 -1.13 3.53 -2.39
CA ILE A 211 -1.44 4.11 -1.10
C ILE A 211 -2.78 3.58 -0.62
N LEU A 212 -2.78 3.07 0.57
CA LEU A 212 -3.97 2.62 1.26
C LEU A 212 -4.29 3.65 2.34
N ASP A 213 -5.55 3.86 2.59
CA ASP A 213 -5.99 4.59 3.75
C ASP A 213 -7.16 3.88 4.44
N THR A 214 -7.27 4.07 5.73
CA THR A 214 -8.35 3.55 6.56
C THR A 214 -8.40 4.28 7.89
N GLY A 215 -9.57 4.31 8.52
CA GLY A 215 -9.71 4.75 9.92
C GLY A 215 -9.36 3.65 10.94
N THR A 216 -9.32 2.39 10.49
CA THR A 216 -9.06 1.20 11.31
C THR A 216 -8.26 0.19 10.53
N THR A 217 -7.04 -0.12 10.97
CA THR A 217 -6.19 -1.11 10.28
C THR A 217 -6.61 -2.55 10.58
N THR A 218 -7.08 -2.80 11.79
CA THR A 218 -7.56 -4.11 12.26
C THR A 218 -8.81 -3.92 13.10
N ARG A 219 -9.76 -4.85 12.96
CA ARG A 219 -11.01 -4.85 13.74
C ARG A 219 -10.94 -5.86 14.88
N ASN A 220 -10.42 -7.04 14.61
CA ASN A 220 -10.46 -8.16 15.56
C ASN A 220 -9.07 -8.68 15.93
N ASN A 221 -8.17 -8.82 14.95
CA ASN A 221 -6.83 -9.36 15.21
C ASN A 221 -5.81 -8.90 14.15
N ILE A 222 -4.55 -9.14 14.47
CA ILE A 222 -3.42 -8.73 13.64
C ILE A 222 -3.36 -9.44 12.27
N ALA A 223 -3.95 -10.63 12.15
CA ALA A 223 -3.99 -11.36 10.89
C ALA A 223 -4.74 -10.62 9.77
N GLU A 224 -5.61 -9.69 10.14
CA GLU A 224 -6.35 -8.84 9.20
C GLU A 224 -5.43 -7.89 8.41
N LEU A 225 -4.24 -7.57 8.92
CA LEU A 225 -3.25 -6.78 8.21
C LEU A 225 -2.66 -7.50 7.00
N TYR A 226 -2.68 -8.85 6.99
CA TYR A 226 -2.05 -9.62 5.93
C TYR A 226 -2.44 -9.16 4.53
N SER A 227 -3.72 -9.05 4.25
CA SER A 227 -4.20 -8.71 2.90
C SER A 227 -3.79 -7.32 2.46
N GLN A 228 -3.79 -6.34 3.38
CA GLN A 228 -3.35 -4.98 3.09
C GLN A 228 -1.83 -4.97 2.78
N PHE A 229 -1.05 -5.67 3.57
CA PHE A 229 0.40 -5.78 3.36
C PHE A 229 0.74 -6.59 2.10
N GLU A 230 0.03 -7.69 1.83
CA GLU A 230 0.18 -8.44 0.57
C GLU A 230 -0.13 -7.58 -0.65
N LEU A 231 -1.15 -6.73 -0.56
CA LEU A 231 -1.46 -5.76 -1.61
C LEU A 231 -0.30 -4.78 -1.82
N LEU A 232 0.32 -4.29 -0.74
CA LEU A 232 1.43 -3.34 -0.83
C LEU A 232 2.72 -3.99 -1.33
N TYR A 233 3.11 -5.14 -0.78
CA TYR A 233 4.46 -5.72 -0.96
C TYR A 233 4.54 -6.91 -1.91
N ASN A 234 3.42 -7.50 -2.33
CA ASN A 234 3.39 -8.59 -3.31
C ASN A 234 4.35 -9.75 -2.98
N ASN A 235 4.00 -10.58 -2.03
CA ASN A 235 4.77 -11.72 -1.51
C ASN A 235 6.00 -11.40 -0.65
N SER A 236 6.45 -10.16 -0.56
CA SER A 236 7.61 -9.83 0.26
C SER A 236 7.39 -10.16 1.74
N ILE A 237 6.16 -10.01 2.22
CA ILE A 237 5.77 -10.35 3.59
C ILE A 237 5.82 -11.85 3.84
N ASN A 238 5.38 -12.63 2.86
CA ASN A 238 5.41 -14.07 2.97
C ASN A 238 6.84 -14.58 3.11
N MET A 239 7.78 -13.97 2.38
CA MET A 239 9.19 -14.32 2.52
C MET A 239 9.74 -13.98 3.90
N VAL A 240 9.33 -12.85 4.48
CA VAL A 240 9.73 -12.51 5.85
C VAL A 240 9.22 -13.56 6.84
N CYS A 241 7.94 -13.93 6.76
CA CYS A 241 7.37 -14.96 7.63
C CYS A 241 8.03 -16.33 7.46
N TRP A 242 8.42 -16.69 6.22
CA TRP A 242 9.04 -17.98 5.94
C TRP A 242 10.47 -18.06 6.42
N SER A 243 11.21 -16.98 6.30
CA SER A 243 12.58 -16.85 6.80
C SER A 243 12.62 -16.46 8.28
N SER A 244 11.48 -16.25 8.92
CA SER A 244 11.43 -15.99 10.36
C SER A 244 12.00 -17.18 11.11
N ARG A 245 12.87 -16.89 12.04
CA ARG A 245 13.59 -17.89 12.83
C ARG A 245 12.71 -18.51 13.90
N VAL A 246 11.63 -17.81 14.24
CA VAL A 246 10.69 -18.25 15.26
C VAL A 246 9.30 -18.27 14.67
N TYR A 247 8.71 -19.45 14.54
CA TYR A 247 7.30 -19.62 14.22
C TYR A 247 6.73 -20.83 14.95
N HIS A 248 5.40 -20.90 15.07
CA HIS A 248 4.75 -21.97 15.78
C HIS A 248 4.35 -23.11 14.84
N GLU A 249 5.02 -24.23 14.92
CA GLU A 249 4.71 -25.42 14.13
C GLU A 249 3.42 -26.10 14.63
N ASN A 250 3.29 -26.25 15.91
CA ASN A 250 2.16 -26.86 16.60
C ASN A 250 1.51 -25.87 17.56
N ARG A 251 1.11 -24.73 17.13
CA ARG A 251 0.30 -23.73 17.85
C ARG A 251 0.60 -23.46 19.32
N ASP A 252 1.23 -24.42 20.02
CA ASP A 252 1.56 -24.37 21.44
C ASP A 252 3.07 -24.42 21.73
N LYS A 253 3.91 -24.56 20.70
CA LYS A 253 5.37 -24.61 20.84
C LYS A 253 6.03 -23.62 19.90
N GLU A 254 6.93 -22.84 20.43
CA GLU A 254 7.89 -22.07 19.65
C GLU A 254 8.89 -23.03 19.00
N ILE A 255 9.16 -22.81 17.71
CA ILE A 255 10.24 -23.51 17.04
C ILE A 255 11.42 -22.56 16.98
N GLU A 256 12.51 -23.00 17.60
CA GLU A 256 13.76 -22.28 17.55
C GLU A 256 14.31 -22.22 16.11
N GLU A 257 15.13 -21.23 15.86
CA GLU A 257 15.73 -20.92 14.56
C GLU A 257 16.30 -22.12 13.83
N ASP A 258 17.08 -22.94 14.55
CA ASP A 258 17.76 -24.10 14.00
C ASP A 258 16.82 -25.28 13.70
N ASN A 259 15.59 -25.21 14.21
CA ASN A 259 14.57 -26.24 14.07
C ASN A 259 13.47 -25.87 13.09
N ASN A 260 13.56 -24.73 12.40
CA ASN A 260 12.62 -24.40 11.35
C ASN A 260 12.90 -25.20 10.07
N PRO A 261 12.09 -26.24 9.75
CA PRO A 261 12.37 -27.12 8.62
C PRO A 261 12.27 -26.43 7.27
N HIS A 262 11.73 -25.20 7.23
CA HIS A 262 11.49 -24.42 6.01
C HIS A 262 12.42 -23.20 5.90
N TYR A 263 13.37 -23.07 6.82
CA TYR A 263 14.30 -21.94 6.77
C TYR A 263 15.08 -21.93 5.45
N GLY A 264 15.00 -20.80 4.75
CA GLY A 264 15.67 -20.64 3.45
C GLY A 264 14.97 -21.24 2.24
N GLU A 265 13.87 -21.97 2.41
CA GLU A 265 13.08 -22.49 1.28
C GLU A 265 12.28 -21.41 0.57
N PRO A 266 12.01 -21.57 -0.76
CA PRO A 266 11.11 -20.69 -1.49
C PRO A 266 9.68 -20.77 -0.93
N PHE A 267 9.07 -19.62 -0.73
CA PHE A 267 7.75 -19.53 -0.14
C PHE A 267 6.62 -19.85 -1.14
N PRO A 268 5.70 -20.77 -0.83
CA PRO A 268 4.53 -21.02 -1.66
C PRO A 268 3.48 -19.89 -1.48
N ALA A 269 3.35 -19.03 -2.48
CA ALA A 269 2.52 -17.84 -2.48
C ALA A 269 1.05 -18.06 -2.05
N PHE A 270 0.50 -19.25 -2.29
CA PHE A 270 -0.90 -19.59 -1.93
C PHE A 270 -1.12 -19.83 -0.43
N ARG A 271 -0.05 -20.00 0.35
CA ARG A 271 -0.12 -20.22 1.80
C ARG A 271 0.22 -19.00 2.65
N GLY A 272 0.43 -17.83 2.03
CA GLY A 272 0.91 -16.62 2.71
C GLY A 272 0.13 -16.23 3.95
N HIS A 273 -1.20 -16.26 3.87
CA HIS A 273 -2.04 -15.92 5.01
C HIS A 273 -1.89 -16.92 6.16
N VAL A 274 -1.81 -18.22 5.85
CA VAL A 274 -1.67 -19.28 6.86
C VAL A 274 -0.35 -19.11 7.61
N LEU A 275 0.73 -18.83 6.89
CA LEU A 275 2.05 -18.61 7.50
C LEU A 275 2.15 -17.31 8.27
N PHE A 276 1.56 -16.22 7.76
CA PHE A 276 1.49 -14.98 8.52
C PHE A 276 0.76 -15.17 9.85
N ARG A 277 -0.32 -15.95 9.86
CA ARG A 277 -1.01 -16.31 11.11
C ARG A 277 -0.13 -17.18 12.00
N ALA A 278 0.49 -18.20 11.47
CA ALA A 278 1.37 -19.07 12.23
C ALA A 278 2.53 -18.31 12.89
N CYS A 279 3.07 -17.28 12.20
CA CYS A 279 4.15 -16.44 12.74
C CYS A 279 3.69 -15.46 13.82
N HIS A 280 2.54 -14.81 13.64
CA HIS A 280 2.19 -13.65 14.45
C HIS A 280 0.99 -13.83 15.37
N CYS A 281 0.06 -14.73 15.04
CA CYS A 281 -1.14 -14.97 15.84
C CYS A 281 -1.65 -16.41 15.66
N PRO A 282 -0.85 -17.42 16.06
CA PRO A 282 -1.26 -18.82 15.97
C PRO A 282 -2.51 -19.06 16.84
N GLY A 283 -3.53 -19.68 16.23
CA GLY A 283 -4.74 -20.04 16.95
C GLY A 283 -4.56 -21.34 17.74
N LYS A 284 -5.33 -21.53 18.82
CA LYS A 284 -5.40 -22.79 19.55
C LYS A 284 -6.51 -23.68 18.97
N SER A 285 -6.19 -24.95 18.69
CA SER A 285 -7.17 -25.94 18.30
C SER A 285 -8.00 -26.33 19.53
N THR A 286 -9.32 -26.30 19.41
CA THR A 286 -10.18 -26.92 20.42
C THR A 286 -10.37 -28.43 20.12
N VAL A 287 -10.83 -29.16 21.09
CA VAL A 287 -11.12 -30.60 20.98
C VAL A 287 -12.09 -30.91 19.80
N PHE A 288 -12.90 -29.94 19.42
CA PHE A 288 -13.84 -30.02 18.28
C PHE A 288 -13.27 -29.51 16.96
N GLY A 289 -11.97 -29.27 16.87
CA GLY A 289 -11.33 -28.73 15.65
C GLY A 289 -11.63 -27.26 15.36
N ILE A 290 -12.35 -26.57 16.23
CA ILE A 290 -12.63 -25.13 16.09
C ILE A 290 -11.43 -24.34 16.58
N GLU A 291 -10.87 -23.54 15.72
CA GLU A 291 -9.73 -22.68 16.02
C GLU A 291 -10.18 -21.48 16.86
N LYS A 292 -9.84 -21.45 18.15
CA LYS A 292 -9.90 -20.22 18.93
C LYS A 292 -8.74 -19.34 18.53
N GLN A 293 -9.05 -18.12 18.05
CA GLN A 293 -8.02 -17.14 17.78
C GLN A 293 -7.33 -16.74 19.09
N ASN A 294 -6.01 -16.86 19.11
CA ASN A 294 -5.22 -16.29 20.19
C ASN A 294 -5.13 -14.78 19.99
N GLN A 295 -5.29 -14.01 21.05
CA GLN A 295 -5.09 -12.56 21.05
C GLN A 295 -3.61 -12.19 21.24
N ASP A 296 -2.76 -13.14 21.62
CA ASP A 296 -1.34 -12.93 21.77
C ASP A 296 -0.67 -12.71 20.41
N VAL A 297 0.24 -11.76 20.38
CA VAL A 297 1.04 -11.45 19.19
C VAL A 297 2.45 -11.94 19.40
N TYR A 298 2.92 -12.77 18.47
CA TYR A 298 4.28 -13.32 18.43
C TYR A 298 5.13 -12.60 17.39
N ASN A 299 6.45 -12.75 17.47
CA ASN A 299 7.42 -12.09 16.58
C ASN A 299 7.15 -10.58 16.47
N LYS A 300 6.99 -9.94 17.63
CA LYS A 300 6.55 -8.54 17.74
C LYS A 300 7.49 -7.56 17.07
N GLU A 301 8.81 -7.81 17.15
CA GLU A 301 9.82 -6.95 16.55
C GLU A 301 9.74 -6.92 15.03
N GLU A 302 9.62 -8.08 14.39
CA GLU A 302 9.46 -8.18 12.94
C GLU A 302 8.17 -7.50 12.48
N LEU A 303 7.07 -7.75 13.19
CA LEU A 303 5.79 -7.13 12.90
C LEU A 303 5.83 -5.61 13.12
N ALA A 304 6.44 -5.14 14.21
CA ALA A 304 6.64 -3.72 14.48
C ALA A 304 7.50 -3.07 13.41
N GLY A 305 8.58 -3.73 12.97
CA GLY A 305 9.40 -3.29 11.85
C GLY A 305 8.61 -3.18 10.54
N LEU A 306 7.74 -4.13 10.27
CA LEU A 306 6.87 -4.10 9.08
C LEU A 306 5.84 -2.97 9.16
N ILE A 307 5.20 -2.78 10.32
CA ILE A 307 4.26 -1.69 10.56
C ILE A 307 4.98 -0.35 10.47
N GLY A 308 6.09 -0.16 11.16
CA GLY A 308 6.81 1.11 11.21
C GLY A 308 7.33 1.60 9.86
N LYS A 309 7.65 0.70 8.92
CA LYS A 309 8.03 1.09 7.56
C LYS A 309 6.83 1.31 6.61
N THR A 310 5.62 0.91 7.02
CA THR A 310 4.45 0.86 6.13
C THR A 310 3.35 1.81 6.54
N VAL A 311 3.10 1.96 7.84
CA VAL A 311 1.90 2.60 8.40
C VAL A 311 2.26 3.87 9.12
N ILE A 312 1.55 4.96 8.82
CA ILE A 312 1.54 6.17 9.64
C ILE A 312 0.19 6.23 10.34
N THR A 313 0.21 6.13 11.67
CA THR A 313 -1.00 6.19 12.49
C THR A 313 -1.14 7.57 13.14
N ARG A 314 -2.31 8.21 12.99
CA ARG A 314 -2.64 9.49 13.62
C ARG A 314 -4.07 9.50 14.15
N LYS A 315 -4.25 10.12 15.29
CA LYS A 315 -5.56 10.45 15.83
C LYS A 315 -5.97 11.84 15.35
N PHE A 316 -7.26 12.13 15.33
CA PHE A 316 -7.77 13.45 14.94
C PHE A 316 -7.16 14.57 15.77
N ARG A 317 -7.03 14.35 17.09
CA ARG A 317 -6.42 15.32 18.01
C ARG A 317 -4.97 15.69 17.68
N ASP A 318 -4.23 14.80 17.02
CA ASP A 318 -2.83 15.05 16.65
C ASP A 318 -2.73 16.17 15.60
N PHE A 319 -3.76 16.31 14.76
CA PHE A 319 -3.83 17.36 13.74
C PHE A 319 -4.49 18.64 14.24
N ALA A 320 -5.46 18.51 15.14
CA ALA A 320 -6.29 19.63 15.60
C ALA A 320 -5.67 20.42 16.75
N GLY A 321 -4.59 19.88 17.38
CA GLY A 321 -3.98 20.44 18.57
C GLY A 321 -4.89 20.37 19.81
N GLU A 322 -4.40 20.88 20.94
CA GLU A 322 -5.12 20.81 22.23
C GLU A 322 -6.44 21.61 22.26
N LYS A 323 -6.70 22.45 21.26
CA LYS A 323 -7.92 23.28 21.19
C LYS A 323 -9.21 22.49 20.98
N TYR A 324 -9.13 21.25 20.50
CA TYR A 324 -10.28 20.37 20.32
C TYR A 324 -10.38 19.35 21.45
N LYS A 325 -10.63 19.82 22.68
CA LYS A 325 -11.21 18.95 23.70
C LYS A 325 -12.67 18.71 23.30
N ILE A 326 -12.98 17.52 22.82
CA ILE A 326 -14.36 17.07 22.68
C ILE A 326 -14.98 17.14 24.07
N ARG A 327 -15.97 18.03 24.23
CA ARG A 327 -16.82 18.09 25.43
C ARG A 327 -17.81 16.94 25.42
#